data_6e8ea01fd8ac9974da1fa9ad1da553a4
#
_entry.id   6e8ea01fd8ac9974da1fa9ad1da553a4
#
_cell.length_a   1.000
_cell.length_b   1.000
_cell.length_c   1.000
_cell.angle_alpha   90.00
_cell.angle_beta   90.00
_cell.angle_gamma   90.00
#
_symmetry.space_group_name_H-M   'P 1'
#
loop_
_entity.id
_entity.type
_entity.pdbx_description
1 polymer ?
#
loop_
_entity_poly.entity_id
_entity_poly.type
_entity_poly.pdbx_seq_one_letter_code
_entity_poly.pdbx_strand_id
1 'polypeptide(L)'
;MTATGRFDQVGDHAPATVRERTHTWADPTAGLGAGLSGMEFFAAMAHGKAARPPIMDTLDFDGTSFVEGRVEFRLTPKEFHYNPIGTVHGGVVATLLDSACGCAVHTRLPAGVFYTSLDLSVTFLRPE
;
A
#
# COMPACT_ATOMS: atom_id res chain seq x y z
N MET A 1 -21.57 26.95 -20.90
CA MET A 1 -21.18 27.56 -19.63
C MET A 1 -20.23 26.57 -18.91
N THR A 2 -18.98 26.93 -18.79
CA THR A 2 -17.97 26.11 -18.09
C THR A 2 -17.92 26.56 -16.64
N ALA A 3 -18.25 25.68 -15.71
CA ALA A 3 -18.04 25.94 -14.29
C ALA A 3 -16.58 25.69 -13.94
N THR A 4 -15.89 26.71 -13.44
CA THR A 4 -14.54 26.58 -12.86
C THR A 4 -14.63 26.82 -11.37
N GLY A 5 -14.05 25.94 -10.59
CA GLY A 5 -13.97 26.07 -9.15
C GLY A 5 -12.60 25.69 -8.64
N ARG A 6 -12.23 26.19 -7.46
CA ARG A 6 -11.03 25.76 -6.72
C ARG A 6 -11.46 24.91 -5.54
N PHE A 7 -10.70 23.87 -5.26
CA PHE A 7 -10.96 23.00 -4.10
C PHE A 7 -10.71 23.68 -2.75
N ASP A 8 -9.92 24.76 -2.74
CA ASP A 8 -9.64 25.58 -1.56
C ASP A 8 -10.76 26.57 -1.20
N GLN A 9 -11.76 26.72 -2.07
CA GLN A 9 -12.92 27.58 -1.87
C GLN A 9 -14.19 26.79 -1.52
N VAL A 10 -14.04 25.63 -0.94
CA VAL A 10 -15.20 24.89 -0.41
C VAL A 10 -15.78 25.72 0.73
N GLY A 11 -16.93 26.32 0.50
CA GLY A 11 -17.65 27.11 1.50
C GLY A 11 -18.01 26.24 2.72
N ASP A 12 -18.41 26.94 3.77
CA ASP A 12 -18.82 26.36 5.05
C ASP A 12 -20.12 25.53 4.89
N HIS A 13 -20.01 24.43 4.18
CA HIS A 13 -21.08 23.45 4.08
C HIS A 13 -21.02 22.56 5.31
N ALA A 14 -22.16 22.41 5.99
CA ALA A 14 -22.27 21.42 7.05
C ALA A 14 -21.82 20.07 6.49
N PRO A 15 -20.70 19.52 6.93
CA PRO A 15 -20.22 18.25 6.39
C PRO A 15 -21.20 17.14 6.73
N ALA A 16 -21.30 16.17 5.85
CA ALA A 16 -21.80 14.85 6.24
C ALA A 16 -21.06 14.39 7.49
N THR A 17 -21.60 13.44 8.21
CA THR A 17 -21.00 12.94 9.47
C THR A 17 -19.50 12.63 9.26
N VAL A 18 -18.66 13.33 10.01
CA VAL A 18 -17.21 13.14 9.93
C VAL A 18 -16.82 11.79 10.50
N ARG A 19 -15.93 11.07 9.81
CA ARG A 19 -15.26 9.87 10.31
C ARG A 19 -13.84 10.21 10.69
N GLU A 20 -13.28 9.44 11.59
CA GLU A 20 -11.91 9.59 12.03
C GLU A 20 -11.20 8.24 11.98
N ARG A 21 -9.95 8.25 11.58
CA ARG A 21 -9.06 7.10 11.63
C ARG A 21 -7.68 7.55 12.08
N THR A 22 -7.12 6.84 13.05
CA THR A 22 -5.75 7.04 13.52
C THR A 22 -4.92 5.83 13.15
N HIS A 23 -3.69 6.06 12.66
CA HIS A 23 -2.72 4.99 12.40
C HIS A 23 -1.31 5.48 12.74
N THR A 24 -0.44 4.53 13.00
CA THR A 24 0.98 4.77 13.30
C THR A 24 1.84 3.96 12.36
N TRP A 25 3.07 4.37 12.20
CA TRP A 25 4.06 3.63 11.42
C TRP A 25 5.44 3.72 12.06
N ALA A 26 6.28 2.72 11.81
CA ALA A 26 7.67 2.73 12.22
C ALA A 26 8.56 3.38 11.13
N ASP A 27 9.78 3.75 11.50
CA ASP A 27 10.77 4.25 10.55
C ASP A 27 10.97 3.22 9.41
N PRO A 28 10.68 3.56 8.15
CA PRO A 28 10.79 2.63 7.04
C PRO A 28 12.22 2.17 6.77
N THR A 29 13.22 2.91 7.25
CA THR A 29 14.63 2.55 7.05
C THR A 29 15.16 1.61 8.13
N ALA A 30 14.39 1.38 9.19
CA ALA A 30 14.78 0.47 10.26
C ALA A 30 14.93 -0.97 9.73
N GLY A 31 16.13 -1.48 9.74
CA GLY A 31 16.47 -2.82 9.25
C GLY A 31 16.92 -2.92 7.80
N LEU A 32 16.85 -1.83 7.00
CA LEU A 32 17.27 -1.84 5.60
C LEU A 32 18.77 -2.08 5.38
N GLY A 33 19.61 -1.88 6.32
CA GLY A 33 21.06 -2.07 6.18
C GLY A 33 21.59 -3.38 6.75
N ALA A 34 20.72 -4.30 7.12
CA ALA A 34 21.13 -5.49 7.88
C ALA A 34 21.79 -6.62 7.04
N GLY A 35 22.08 -6.39 5.76
CA GLY A 35 22.71 -7.40 4.89
C GLY A 35 21.83 -8.62 4.64
N LEU A 36 20.51 -8.47 4.73
CA LEU A 36 19.55 -9.55 4.55
C LEU A 36 19.20 -9.75 3.07
N SER A 37 19.05 -10.99 2.63
CA SER A 37 18.38 -11.31 1.37
C SER A 37 16.89 -10.93 1.45
N GLY A 38 16.20 -10.88 0.31
CA GLY A 38 14.77 -10.59 0.30
C GLY A 38 13.97 -11.55 1.17
N MET A 39 14.23 -12.84 1.10
CA MET A 39 13.53 -13.83 1.95
C MET A 39 13.84 -13.66 3.43
N GLU A 40 15.09 -13.38 3.80
CA GLU A 40 15.48 -13.10 5.18
C GLU A 40 14.82 -11.82 5.70
N PHE A 41 14.68 -10.80 4.86
CA PHE A 41 13.99 -9.56 5.20
C PHE A 41 12.49 -9.80 5.49
N PHE A 42 11.80 -10.56 4.64
CA PHE A 42 10.40 -10.91 4.89
C PHE A 42 10.22 -11.75 6.16
N ALA A 43 11.13 -12.70 6.41
CA ALA A 43 11.14 -13.46 7.64
C ALA A 43 11.35 -12.55 8.87
N ALA A 44 12.26 -11.58 8.78
CA ALA A 44 12.50 -10.61 9.84
C ALA A 44 11.24 -9.77 10.13
N MET A 45 10.53 -9.30 9.09
CA MET A 45 9.25 -8.60 9.27
C MET A 45 8.20 -9.49 9.92
N ALA A 46 8.06 -10.72 9.48
CA ALA A 46 7.09 -11.68 10.02
C ALA A 46 7.33 -11.96 11.51
N HIS A 47 8.58 -11.90 11.96
CA HIS A 47 8.96 -12.08 13.37
C HIS A 47 9.06 -10.76 14.17
N GLY A 48 8.64 -9.64 13.59
CA GLY A 48 8.70 -8.33 14.24
C GLY A 48 10.11 -7.76 14.44
N LYS A 49 11.11 -8.28 13.74
CA LYS A 49 12.52 -7.84 13.81
C LYS A 49 12.86 -6.76 12.78
N ALA A 50 12.03 -6.55 11.80
CA ALA A 50 12.12 -5.46 10.83
C ALA A 50 10.79 -4.73 10.75
N ALA A 51 10.85 -3.43 10.48
CA ALA A 51 9.65 -2.61 10.35
C ALA A 51 8.88 -2.99 9.09
N ARG A 52 7.55 -3.00 9.20
CA ARG A 52 6.68 -3.10 8.05
C ARG A 52 6.65 -1.76 7.28
N PRO A 53 6.47 -1.77 5.96
CA PRO A 53 6.41 -0.53 5.20
C PRO A 53 5.25 0.37 5.66
N PRO A 54 5.48 1.68 5.85
CA PRO A 54 4.44 2.62 6.30
C PRO A 54 3.18 2.64 5.43
N ILE A 55 3.30 2.36 4.13
CA ILE A 55 2.16 2.30 3.21
C ILE A 55 1.13 1.24 3.64
N MET A 56 1.57 0.16 4.26
CA MET A 56 0.68 -0.87 4.79
C MET A 56 -0.18 -0.33 5.92
N ASP A 57 0.38 0.51 6.78
CA ASP A 57 -0.37 1.15 7.86
C ASP A 57 -1.28 2.26 7.31
N THR A 58 -0.82 2.99 6.31
CA THR A 58 -1.60 4.07 5.67
C THR A 58 -2.85 3.52 4.98
N LEU A 59 -2.75 2.41 4.28
CA LEU A 59 -3.88 1.81 3.55
C LEU A 59 -4.51 0.62 4.28
N ASP A 60 -4.01 0.24 5.45
CA ASP A 60 -4.55 -0.84 6.27
C ASP A 60 -4.65 -2.17 5.51
N PHE A 61 -3.52 -2.64 4.99
CA PHE A 61 -3.42 -3.95 4.37
C PHE A 61 -2.26 -4.76 4.94
N ASP A 62 -2.31 -6.07 4.78
CA ASP A 62 -1.33 -6.99 5.33
C ASP A 62 -0.75 -7.95 4.29
N GLY A 63 0.52 -8.32 4.50
CA GLY A 63 1.10 -9.49 3.87
C GLY A 63 0.66 -10.75 4.61
N THR A 64 0.12 -11.72 3.89
CA THR A 64 -0.41 -12.95 4.49
C THR A 64 0.50 -14.15 4.32
N SER A 65 1.28 -14.19 3.24
CA SER A 65 2.24 -15.26 3.00
C SER A 65 3.34 -14.83 2.03
N PHE A 66 4.48 -15.47 2.11
CA PHE A 66 5.57 -15.30 1.18
C PHE A 66 6.34 -16.61 0.99
N VAL A 67 6.69 -16.88 -0.23
CA VAL A 67 7.66 -17.91 -0.65
C VAL A 67 8.47 -17.33 -1.80
N GLU A 68 9.54 -17.96 -2.18
CA GLU A 68 10.36 -17.47 -3.28
C GLU A 68 9.55 -17.31 -4.56
N GLY A 69 9.53 -16.09 -5.09
CA GLY A 69 8.79 -15.72 -6.30
C GLY A 69 7.30 -15.47 -6.11
N ARG A 70 6.77 -15.56 -4.89
CA ARG A 70 5.36 -15.33 -4.62
C ARG A 70 5.14 -14.65 -3.28
N VAL A 71 4.35 -13.58 -3.29
CA VAL A 71 3.90 -12.89 -2.08
C VAL A 71 2.40 -12.66 -2.18
N GLU A 72 1.70 -12.81 -1.08
CA GLU A 72 0.27 -12.57 -1.00
C GLU A 72 -0.02 -11.43 -0.04
N PHE A 73 -0.82 -10.47 -0.50
CA PHE A 73 -1.36 -9.40 0.31
C PHE A 73 -2.87 -9.47 0.38
N ARG A 74 -3.41 -8.98 1.48
CA ARG A 74 -4.86 -8.90 1.70
C ARG A 74 -5.22 -7.52 2.21
N LEU A 75 -6.28 -6.97 1.64
CA LEU A 75 -6.94 -5.76 2.12
C LEU A 75 -8.43 -6.05 2.26
N THR A 76 -8.99 -5.70 3.41
CA THR A 76 -10.44 -5.68 3.59
C THR A 76 -10.91 -4.26 3.31
N PRO A 77 -11.72 -4.03 2.26
CA PRO A 77 -12.21 -2.70 1.94
C PRO A 77 -12.98 -2.06 3.10
N LYS A 78 -12.67 -0.80 3.33
CA LYS A 78 -13.31 0.04 4.35
C LYS A 78 -13.68 1.39 3.74
N GLU A 79 -14.54 2.13 4.40
CA GLU A 79 -15.06 3.41 3.90
C GLU A 79 -13.97 4.39 3.47
N PHE A 80 -12.84 4.44 4.19
CA PHE A 80 -11.72 5.32 3.85
C PHE A 80 -10.91 4.89 2.60
N HIS A 81 -11.26 3.75 2.00
CA HIS A 81 -10.71 3.32 0.71
C HIS A 81 -11.58 3.76 -0.47
N TYR A 82 -12.75 4.35 -0.22
CA TYR A 82 -13.74 4.58 -1.27
C TYR A 82 -13.48 5.87 -2.05
N ASN A 83 -13.86 5.80 -3.30
CA ASN A 83 -14.01 6.96 -4.18
C ASN A 83 -15.37 7.65 -3.93
N PRO A 84 -15.65 8.81 -4.57
CA PRO A 84 -16.91 9.53 -4.36
C PRO A 84 -18.19 8.76 -4.72
N ILE A 85 -18.12 7.71 -5.52
CA ILE A 85 -19.28 6.88 -5.88
C ILE A 85 -19.45 5.66 -4.97
N GLY A 86 -18.64 5.53 -3.92
CA GLY A 86 -18.80 4.48 -2.91
C GLY A 86 -18.20 3.13 -3.27
N THR A 87 -17.31 3.06 -4.26
CA THR A 87 -16.54 1.86 -4.58
C THR A 87 -15.08 2.03 -4.18
N VAL A 88 -14.33 0.93 -4.08
CA VAL A 88 -12.90 1.00 -3.75
C VAL A 88 -12.17 1.82 -4.81
N HIS A 89 -11.38 2.80 -4.36
CA HIS A 89 -10.60 3.64 -5.26
C HIS A 89 -9.56 2.79 -6.01
N GLY A 90 -9.48 2.95 -7.33
CA GLY A 90 -8.55 2.20 -8.17
C GLY A 90 -7.08 2.32 -7.78
N GLY A 91 -6.70 3.45 -7.18
CA GLY A 91 -5.36 3.65 -6.62
C GLY A 91 -5.03 2.72 -5.44
N VAL A 92 -6.02 2.30 -4.67
CA VAL A 92 -5.84 1.31 -3.60
C VAL A 92 -5.48 -0.06 -4.20
N VAL A 93 -6.22 -0.48 -5.21
CA VAL A 93 -5.95 -1.73 -5.93
C VAL A 93 -4.57 -1.67 -6.60
N ALA A 94 -4.23 -0.56 -7.25
CA ALA A 94 -2.93 -0.36 -7.86
C ALA A 94 -1.78 -0.46 -6.84
N THR A 95 -1.94 0.09 -5.64
CA THR A 95 -0.94 -0.01 -4.57
C THR A 95 -0.71 -1.46 -4.14
N LEU A 96 -1.80 -2.24 -3.99
CA LEU A 96 -1.68 -3.66 -3.66
C LEU A 96 -0.94 -4.44 -4.75
N LEU A 97 -1.25 -4.16 -6.02
CA LEU A 97 -0.60 -4.81 -7.16
C LEU A 97 0.88 -4.45 -7.25
N ASP A 98 1.22 -3.18 -7.07
CA ASP A 98 2.62 -2.74 -7.04
C ASP A 98 3.39 -3.44 -5.92
N SER A 99 2.82 -3.46 -4.72
CA SER A 99 3.42 -4.15 -3.57
C SER A 99 3.59 -5.64 -3.82
N ALA A 100 2.59 -6.30 -4.37
CA ALA A 100 2.65 -7.74 -4.65
C ALA A 100 3.71 -8.08 -5.69
N CYS A 101 3.76 -7.35 -6.80
CA CYS A 101 4.75 -7.57 -7.86
C CYS A 101 6.17 -7.29 -7.36
N GLY A 102 6.37 -6.14 -6.72
CA GLY A 102 7.68 -5.74 -6.22
C GLY A 102 8.20 -6.69 -5.13
N CYS A 103 7.35 -7.06 -4.19
CA CYS A 103 7.72 -8.00 -3.15
C CYS A 103 8.02 -9.40 -3.68
N ALA A 104 7.29 -9.87 -4.69
CA ALA A 104 7.59 -11.14 -5.34
C ALA A 104 9.00 -11.13 -5.97
N VAL A 105 9.38 -10.03 -6.64
CA VAL A 105 10.75 -9.83 -7.13
C VAL A 105 11.74 -9.82 -5.98
N HIS A 106 11.44 -9.06 -4.92
CA HIS A 106 12.34 -8.92 -3.77
C HIS A 106 12.67 -10.26 -3.11
N THR A 107 11.75 -11.21 -3.08
CA THR A 107 12.01 -12.55 -2.53
C THR A 107 13.17 -13.28 -3.20
N ARG A 108 13.54 -12.88 -4.42
CA ARG A 108 14.64 -13.48 -5.20
C ARG A 108 15.92 -12.67 -5.18
N LEU A 109 15.95 -11.54 -4.51
CA LEU A 109 17.11 -10.67 -4.50
C LEU A 109 18.08 -11.06 -3.39
N PRO A 110 19.39 -11.12 -3.71
CA PRO A 110 20.41 -11.33 -2.69
C PRO A 110 20.57 -10.08 -1.82
N ALA A 111 21.26 -10.24 -0.69
CA ALA A 111 21.60 -9.13 0.18
C ALA A 111 22.30 -7.99 -0.58
N GLY A 112 21.92 -6.75 -0.26
CA GLY A 112 22.47 -5.54 -0.89
C GLY A 112 21.90 -5.19 -2.26
N VAL A 113 20.98 -5.97 -2.79
CA VAL A 113 20.29 -5.70 -4.06
C VAL A 113 18.87 -5.25 -3.79
N PHE A 114 18.49 -4.11 -4.37
CA PHE A 114 17.16 -3.52 -4.25
C PHE A 114 16.53 -3.36 -5.62
N TYR A 115 15.23 -3.14 -5.65
CA TYR A 115 14.47 -2.86 -6.86
C TYR A 115 13.66 -1.57 -6.71
N THR A 116 13.21 -1.05 -7.83
CA THR A 116 12.16 -0.03 -7.86
C THR A 116 11.28 -0.28 -9.08
N SER A 117 9.99 0.03 -8.96
CA SER A 117 9.07 -0.02 -10.09
C SER A 117 9.38 1.12 -11.05
N LEU A 118 9.46 0.80 -12.34
CA LEU A 118 9.63 1.78 -13.40
C LEU A 118 8.31 2.14 -14.08
N ASP A 119 7.40 1.19 -14.13
CA ASP A 119 6.08 1.35 -14.74
C ASP A 119 5.10 0.39 -14.07
N LEU A 120 3.85 0.84 -13.97
CA LEU A 120 2.74 0.02 -13.50
C LEU A 120 1.51 0.29 -14.36
N SER A 121 1.02 -0.75 -15.02
CA SER A 121 -0.22 -0.69 -15.79
C SER A 121 -1.28 -1.59 -15.16
N VAL A 122 -2.47 -1.04 -14.93
CA VAL A 122 -3.59 -1.75 -14.31
C VAL A 122 -4.81 -1.67 -15.19
N THR A 123 -5.41 -2.81 -15.51
CA THR A 123 -6.67 -2.88 -16.25
C THR A 123 -7.75 -3.46 -15.35
N PHE A 124 -8.79 -2.70 -15.08
CA PHE A 124 -9.94 -3.15 -14.31
C PHE A 124 -10.94 -3.83 -15.24
N LEU A 125 -11.20 -5.11 -15.01
CA LEU A 125 -12.09 -5.91 -15.84
C LEU A 125 -13.56 -5.86 -15.37
N ARG A 126 -13.77 -5.38 -14.15
CA ARG A 126 -15.10 -5.19 -13.53
C ARG A 126 -14.98 -4.15 -12.41
N PRO A 127 -16.11 -3.54 -12.00
CA PRO A 127 -16.11 -2.68 -10.81
C PRO A 127 -15.68 -3.43 -9.55
N GLU A 128 -15.00 -2.73 -8.64
CA GLU A 128 -14.57 -3.23 -7.33
C GLU A 128 -15.52 -2.74 -6.22
#